data_d9b78e196ec0302221092d5190906606
#
_entry.id   d9b78e196ec0302221092d5190906606
#
_cell.length_a   1.000
_cell.length_b   1.000
_cell.length_c   1.000
_cell.angle_alpha   90.00
_cell.angle_beta   90.00
_cell.angle_gamma   90.00
#
_symmetry.space_group_name_H-M   'P 1'
#
loop_
_entity.id
_entity.type
_entity.pdbx_description
1 polymer ?
#
loop_
_entity_poly.entity_id
_entity_poly.type
_entity_poly.pdbx_seq_one_letter_code
_entity_poly.pdbx_strand_id
1 'polypeptide(L)'
;SRRRISMKILKTLTAIIALSLFGASYANAGSHAYSGPDLSGEKLTIFGPWLAPQDDDFRDVISIFEAATGASVEYGGSDEFESIINIDCQAGSPADIAVFPQPGLAANIAATGCLSPLGDDVKQMVLDNYAAGQSWVDLTTYKDPTGFDKFYGVFYRVNVKSLVWYSPDNF
;
A
#
# COMPACT_ATOMS: atom_id res chain seq x y z
N SER A 1 35.21 11.10 -53.47
CA SER A 1 34.98 9.78 -52.87
C SER A 1 34.86 9.88 -51.31
N ARG A 2 35.70 10.63 -50.61
CA ARG A 2 35.65 10.76 -49.13
C ARG A 2 34.38 11.45 -48.58
N ARG A 3 33.80 12.41 -49.29
CA ARG A 3 32.55 13.10 -48.84
C ARG A 3 31.30 12.23 -48.88
N ARG A 4 31.20 11.25 -49.80
CA ARG A 4 30.02 10.36 -49.88
C ARG A 4 30.01 9.28 -48.81
N ILE A 5 31.18 8.84 -48.35
CA ILE A 5 31.30 7.87 -47.27
C ILE A 5 30.92 8.51 -45.94
N SER A 6 31.33 9.76 -45.69
CA SER A 6 30.98 10.52 -44.47
C SER A 6 29.49 10.75 -44.31
N MET A 7 28.76 11.05 -45.41
CA MET A 7 27.32 11.28 -45.35
C MET A 7 26.50 9.99 -45.10
N LYS A 8 26.97 8.83 -45.57
CA LYS A 8 26.33 7.56 -45.30
C LYS A 8 26.51 7.13 -43.85
N ILE A 9 27.71 7.32 -43.30
CA ILE A 9 28.01 7.04 -41.88
C ILE A 9 27.19 7.96 -40.96
N LEU A 10 27.09 9.25 -41.31
CA LEU A 10 26.31 10.22 -40.52
C LEU A 10 24.81 9.89 -40.53
N LYS A 11 24.24 9.46 -41.65
CA LYS A 11 22.83 9.04 -41.72
C LYS A 11 22.56 7.75 -40.96
N THR A 12 23.51 6.82 -40.95
CA THR A 12 23.38 5.57 -40.19
C THR A 12 23.54 5.83 -38.68
N LEU A 13 24.43 6.72 -38.28
CA LEU A 13 24.57 7.11 -36.86
C LEU A 13 23.33 7.85 -36.36
N THR A 14 22.75 8.74 -37.16
CA THR A 14 21.51 9.45 -36.81
C THR A 14 20.32 8.48 -36.68
N ALA A 15 20.23 7.45 -37.53
CA ALA A 15 19.18 6.43 -37.43
C ALA A 15 19.33 5.53 -36.19
N ILE A 16 20.57 5.20 -35.77
CA ILE A 16 20.83 4.40 -34.59
C ILE A 16 20.53 5.20 -33.31
N ILE A 17 20.88 6.50 -33.28
CA ILE A 17 20.56 7.38 -32.14
C ILE A 17 19.05 7.63 -32.05
N ALA A 18 18.34 7.78 -33.15
CA ALA A 18 16.89 7.92 -33.15
C ALA A 18 16.17 6.63 -32.68
N LEU A 19 16.70 5.45 -33.01
CA LEU A 19 16.12 4.17 -32.57
C LEU A 19 16.37 3.91 -31.07
N SER A 20 17.49 4.37 -30.53
CA SER A 20 17.79 4.26 -29.10
C SER A 20 16.95 5.22 -28.22
N LEU A 21 16.52 6.36 -28.78
CA LEU A 21 15.61 7.29 -28.09
C LEU A 21 14.16 6.80 -28.10
N PHE A 22 13.75 5.96 -29.07
CA PHE A 22 12.41 5.34 -29.09
C PHE A 22 12.35 4.06 -28.25
N GLY A 23 13.48 3.38 -28.00
CA GLY A 23 13.52 2.15 -27.19
C GLY A 23 13.39 2.39 -25.68
N ALA A 24 13.59 3.61 -25.19
CA ALA A 24 13.46 3.95 -23.77
C ALA A 24 12.01 4.26 -23.35
N SER A 25 11.07 4.34 -24.30
CA SER A 25 9.68 4.72 -23.99
C SER A 25 8.73 3.55 -23.72
N TYR A 26 9.18 2.30 -23.83
CA TYR A 26 8.31 1.13 -23.62
C TYR A 26 8.38 0.51 -22.23
N ALA A 27 9.23 1.04 -21.32
CA ALA A 27 9.33 0.54 -19.95
C ALA A 27 8.44 1.28 -18.94
N ASN A 28 7.59 2.22 -19.39
CA ASN A 28 6.80 3.06 -18.49
C ASN A 28 5.28 3.00 -18.73
N ALA A 29 4.79 1.87 -19.20
CA ALA A 29 3.35 1.64 -19.25
C ALA A 29 2.89 1.13 -17.88
N GLY A 30 2.61 2.05 -16.95
CA GLY A 30 1.97 1.72 -15.68
C GLY A 30 2.45 2.44 -14.43
N SER A 31 3.50 3.24 -14.46
CA SER A 31 3.82 4.09 -13.32
C SER A 31 3.00 5.38 -13.40
N HIS A 32 1.95 5.47 -12.60
CA HIS A 32 1.47 6.80 -12.21
C HIS A 32 2.66 7.51 -11.58
N ALA A 33 3.17 8.55 -12.26
CA ALA A 33 4.28 9.33 -11.72
C ALA A 33 3.84 9.88 -10.36
N TYR A 34 4.59 9.54 -9.31
CA TYR A 34 4.36 10.13 -8.00
C TYR A 34 4.54 11.65 -8.10
N SER A 35 3.52 12.39 -7.68
CA SER A 35 3.50 13.85 -7.70
C SER A 35 3.41 14.48 -6.31
N GLY A 36 3.61 13.66 -5.28
CA GLY A 36 3.61 14.09 -3.88
C GLY A 36 4.95 14.72 -3.44
N PRO A 37 5.08 15.04 -2.14
CA PRO A 37 6.30 15.61 -1.58
C PRO A 37 7.48 14.63 -1.63
N ASP A 38 8.70 15.15 -1.71
CA ASP A 38 9.92 14.38 -1.47
C ASP A 38 10.00 14.05 0.04
N LEU A 39 10.04 12.74 0.35
CA LEU A 39 10.10 12.22 1.71
C LEU A 39 11.50 11.66 2.05
N SER A 40 12.52 12.07 1.34
CA SER A 40 13.89 11.63 1.58
C SER A 40 14.33 11.95 3.02
N GLY A 41 14.77 10.91 3.73
CA GLY A 41 15.18 11.02 5.12
C GLY A 41 14.06 10.75 6.15
N GLU A 42 12.81 10.68 5.72
CA GLU A 42 11.69 10.26 6.58
C GLU A 42 11.71 8.74 6.78
N LYS A 43 11.31 8.32 7.98
CA LYS A 43 11.17 6.91 8.35
C LYS A 43 9.74 6.60 8.73
N LEU A 44 9.24 5.46 8.26
CA LEU A 44 7.91 4.97 8.57
C LEU A 44 8.03 3.53 9.09
N THR A 45 7.37 3.24 10.20
CA THR A 45 7.29 1.89 10.77
C THR A 45 5.91 1.31 10.52
N ILE A 46 5.87 0.06 10.05
CA ILE A 46 4.64 -0.68 9.82
C ILE A 46 4.70 -1.99 10.62
N PHE A 47 3.65 -2.30 11.36
CA PHE A 47 3.52 -3.55 12.08
C PHE A 47 2.31 -4.34 11.59
N GLY A 48 2.47 -5.64 11.35
CA GLY A 48 1.42 -6.47 10.79
C GLY A 48 1.54 -7.96 11.15
N PRO A 49 0.58 -8.79 10.69
CA PRO A 49 0.53 -10.19 11.06
C PRO A 49 1.35 -11.12 10.13
N TRP A 50 1.93 -10.61 9.06
CA TRP A 50 2.56 -11.45 8.05
C TRP A 50 4.04 -11.66 8.34
N LEU A 51 4.44 -12.93 8.24
CA LEU A 51 5.82 -13.39 8.27
C LEU A 51 6.21 -13.94 6.88
N ALA A 52 7.50 -14.05 6.61
CA ALA A 52 7.99 -14.63 5.37
C ALA A 52 7.44 -16.06 5.18
N PRO A 53 7.01 -16.43 3.96
CA PRO A 53 7.01 -15.64 2.71
C PRO A 53 5.71 -14.84 2.47
N GLN A 54 4.78 -14.77 3.42
CA GLN A 54 3.48 -14.13 3.23
C GLN A 54 3.55 -12.60 3.13
N ASP A 55 4.64 -12.02 3.61
CA ASP A 55 4.90 -10.58 3.55
C ASP A 55 5.64 -10.13 2.28
N ASP A 56 6.07 -11.05 1.41
CA ASP A 56 6.86 -10.71 0.21
C ASP A 56 6.10 -9.72 -0.70
N ASP A 57 4.84 -10.00 -1.04
CA ASP A 57 4.02 -9.10 -1.87
C ASP A 57 3.87 -7.70 -1.24
N PHE A 58 3.79 -7.63 0.08
CA PHE A 58 3.67 -6.36 0.78
C PHE A 58 4.98 -5.59 0.80
N ARG A 59 6.10 -6.28 0.91
CA ARG A 59 7.45 -5.68 0.79
C ARG A 59 7.69 -5.13 -0.60
N ASP A 60 7.17 -5.79 -1.64
CA ASP A 60 7.24 -5.27 -3.01
C ASP A 60 6.48 -3.94 -3.15
N VAL A 61 5.28 -3.84 -2.55
CA VAL A 61 4.53 -2.58 -2.52
C VAL A 61 5.29 -1.48 -1.75
N ILE A 62 5.90 -1.84 -0.62
CA ILE A 62 6.75 -0.92 0.16
C ILE A 62 7.91 -0.41 -0.70
N SER A 63 8.60 -1.29 -1.43
CA SER A 63 9.73 -0.91 -2.28
C SER A 63 9.35 0.09 -3.38
N ILE A 64 8.14 -0.05 -3.95
CA ILE A 64 7.61 0.90 -4.93
C ILE A 64 7.39 2.28 -4.28
N PHE A 65 6.84 2.31 -3.07
CA PHE A 65 6.64 3.55 -2.32
C PHE A 65 7.97 4.23 -1.99
N GLU A 66 8.95 3.48 -1.47
CA GLU A 66 10.29 3.99 -1.16
C GLU A 66 10.98 4.58 -2.40
N ALA A 67 10.92 3.85 -3.53
CA ALA A 67 11.50 4.31 -4.79
C ALA A 67 10.82 5.57 -5.32
N ALA A 68 9.53 5.73 -5.10
CA ALA A 68 8.78 6.89 -5.56
C ALA A 68 8.97 8.13 -4.67
N THR A 69 9.13 7.95 -3.35
CA THR A 69 9.08 9.04 -2.36
C THR A 69 10.42 9.38 -1.74
N GLY A 70 11.39 8.46 -1.76
CA GLY A 70 12.66 8.57 -1.05
C GLY A 70 12.58 8.26 0.45
N ALA A 71 11.40 7.92 0.99
CA ALA A 71 11.24 7.49 2.38
C ALA A 71 11.88 6.12 2.62
N SER A 72 12.14 5.80 3.88
CA SER A 72 12.55 4.47 4.33
C SER A 72 11.43 3.86 5.14
N VAL A 73 11.00 2.64 4.81
CA VAL A 73 9.90 1.95 5.48
C VAL A 73 10.38 0.64 6.12
N GLU A 74 10.15 0.50 7.41
CA GLU A 74 10.45 -0.72 8.15
C GLU A 74 9.15 -1.48 8.45
N TYR A 75 9.02 -2.69 7.90
CA TYR A 75 7.92 -3.59 8.21
C TYR A 75 8.37 -4.67 9.19
N GLY A 76 7.69 -4.74 10.34
CA GLY A 76 7.78 -5.82 11.32
C GLY A 76 6.53 -6.71 11.27
N GLY A 77 6.73 -8.02 11.22
CA GLY A 77 5.64 -9.01 11.24
C GLY A 77 5.65 -9.87 12.49
N SER A 78 4.48 -10.28 12.98
CA SER A 78 4.33 -11.24 14.07
C SER A 78 3.01 -12.01 13.95
N ASP A 79 3.07 -13.33 14.17
CA ASP A 79 1.88 -14.15 14.33
C ASP A 79 1.10 -13.86 15.63
N GLU A 80 1.77 -13.20 16.59
CA GLU A 80 1.15 -12.68 17.83
C GLU A 80 0.69 -11.22 17.69
N PHE A 81 0.52 -10.70 16.46
CA PHE A 81 0.14 -9.32 16.16
C PHE A 81 -1.02 -8.81 17.03
N GLU A 82 -2.08 -9.62 17.18
CA GLU A 82 -3.28 -9.21 17.92
C GLU A 82 -3.01 -8.91 19.39
N SER A 83 -2.10 -9.65 20.01
CA SER A 83 -1.68 -9.42 21.41
C SER A 83 -0.74 -8.23 21.53
N ILE A 84 0.25 -8.16 20.63
CA ILE A 84 1.31 -7.15 20.69
C ILE A 84 0.74 -5.76 20.42
N ILE A 85 -0.13 -5.59 19.42
CA ILE A 85 -0.71 -4.27 19.11
C ILE A 85 -1.48 -3.67 20.30
N ASN A 86 -2.16 -4.50 21.11
CA ASN A 86 -2.83 -4.06 22.32
C ASN A 86 -1.82 -3.56 23.37
N ILE A 87 -0.72 -4.27 23.55
CA ILE A 87 0.34 -3.91 24.49
C ILE A 87 1.01 -2.60 24.06
N ASP A 88 1.37 -2.48 22.79
CA ASP A 88 2.03 -1.30 22.23
C ASP A 88 1.15 -0.05 22.32
N CYS A 89 -0.16 -0.20 22.05
CA CYS A 89 -1.12 0.88 22.23
C CYS A 89 -1.23 1.33 23.68
N GLN A 90 -1.28 0.39 24.65
CA GLN A 90 -1.31 0.71 26.08
C GLN A 90 -0.01 1.36 26.55
N ALA A 91 1.12 0.94 25.99
CA ALA A 91 2.42 1.52 26.28
C ALA A 91 2.63 2.91 25.63
N GLY A 92 1.76 3.31 24.70
CA GLY A 92 1.87 4.57 23.96
C GLY A 92 3.03 4.59 22.94
N SER A 93 3.45 3.43 22.45
CA SER A 93 4.57 3.27 21.52
C SER A 93 4.27 2.31 20.36
N PRO A 94 3.09 2.41 19.71
CA PRO A 94 2.79 1.59 18.55
C PRO A 94 3.63 2.03 17.33
N ALA A 95 3.72 1.16 16.31
CA ALA A 95 4.22 1.54 15.00
C ALA A 95 3.35 2.65 14.37
N ASP A 96 3.89 3.38 13.39
CA ASP A 96 3.16 4.46 12.72
C ASP A 96 1.94 3.95 11.97
N ILE A 97 2.03 2.75 11.38
CA ILE A 97 0.93 2.07 10.70
C ILE A 97 0.79 0.64 11.24
N ALA A 98 -0.45 0.20 11.44
CA ALA A 98 -0.78 -1.18 11.78
C ALA A 98 -1.59 -1.84 10.66
N VAL A 99 -1.22 -3.08 10.29
CA VAL A 99 -1.95 -3.90 9.34
C VAL A 99 -2.80 -4.91 10.10
N PHE A 100 -4.08 -4.67 10.17
CA PHE A 100 -5.01 -5.51 10.93
C PHE A 100 -5.48 -6.73 10.11
N PRO A 101 -5.46 -7.94 10.67
CA PRO A 101 -5.95 -9.14 10.00
C PRO A 101 -7.48 -9.18 9.88
N GLN A 102 -8.18 -8.37 10.67
CA GLN A 102 -9.65 -8.32 10.70
C GLN A 102 -10.19 -6.98 11.21
N PRO A 103 -11.35 -6.52 10.68
CA PRO A 103 -11.94 -5.24 11.06
C PRO A 103 -12.34 -5.15 12.55
N GLY A 104 -12.76 -6.24 13.16
CA GLY A 104 -13.20 -6.24 14.56
C GLY A 104 -12.10 -5.85 15.54
N LEU A 105 -10.87 -6.33 15.35
CA LEU A 105 -9.72 -5.91 16.15
C LEU A 105 -9.40 -4.43 15.94
N ALA A 106 -9.42 -3.96 14.69
CA ALA A 106 -9.19 -2.56 14.38
C ALA A 106 -10.23 -1.65 15.05
N ALA A 107 -11.51 -2.04 15.04
CA ALA A 107 -12.58 -1.32 15.73
C ALA A 107 -12.33 -1.22 17.26
N ASN A 108 -11.89 -2.32 17.89
CA ASN A 108 -11.57 -2.33 19.31
C ASN A 108 -10.41 -1.37 19.63
N ILE A 109 -9.36 -1.38 18.83
CA ILE A 109 -8.20 -0.49 18.99
C ILE A 109 -8.59 0.98 18.72
N ALA A 110 -9.42 1.26 17.71
CA ALA A 110 -9.94 2.60 17.45
C ALA A 110 -10.71 3.17 18.65
N ALA A 111 -11.54 2.35 19.31
CA ALA A 111 -12.28 2.75 20.50
C ALA A 111 -11.39 3.11 21.71
N THR A 112 -10.14 2.66 21.75
CA THR A 112 -9.17 3.06 22.77
C THR A 112 -8.52 4.42 22.52
N GLY A 113 -8.64 4.95 21.29
CA GLY A 113 -7.95 6.18 20.85
C GLY A 113 -6.53 5.97 20.36
N CYS A 114 -6.08 4.72 20.22
CA CYS A 114 -4.74 4.42 19.69
C CYS A 114 -4.64 4.70 18.18
N LEU A 115 -5.73 4.58 17.44
CA LEU A 115 -5.75 4.88 16.01
C LEU A 115 -6.14 6.34 15.76
N SER A 116 -5.46 6.96 14.81
CA SER A 116 -5.83 8.28 14.28
C SER A 116 -6.76 8.12 13.07
N PRO A 117 -7.87 8.86 13.01
CA PRO A 117 -8.73 8.88 11.83
C PRO A 117 -7.97 9.37 10.60
N LEU A 118 -8.27 8.77 9.46
CA LEU A 118 -7.77 9.21 8.16
C LEU A 118 -8.57 10.40 7.63
N GLY A 119 -7.92 11.22 6.80
CA GLY A 119 -8.53 12.40 6.19
C GLY A 119 -9.57 12.08 5.10
N ASP A 120 -10.36 13.08 4.76
CA ASP A 120 -11.38 12.97 3.71
C ASP A 120 -10.78 12.74 2.32
N ASP A 121 -9.55 13.16 2.08
CA ASP A 121 -8.78 12.91 0.86
C ASP A 121 -8.52 11.41 0.66
N VAL A 122 -8.10 10.70 1.71
CA VAL A 122 -7.90 9.24 1.68
C VAL A 122 -9.24 8.52 1.50
N LYS A 123 -10.29 8.97 2.18
CA LYS A 123 -11.63 8.44 2.01
C LYS A 123 -12.12 8.58 0.57
N GLN A 124 -11.93 9.75 -0.05
CA GLN A 124 -12.30 10.00 -1.43
C GLN A 124 -11.51 9.11 -2.39
N MET A 125 -10.21 8.89 -2.14
CA MET A 125 -9.40 7.97 -2.92
C MET A 125 -9.98 6.54 -2.91
N VAL A 126 -10.48 6.05 -1.77
CA VAL A 126 -11.16 4.75 -1.69
C VAL A 126 -12.45 4.76 -2.51
N LEU A 127 -13.27 5.79 -2.39
CA LEU A 127 -14.53 5.93 -3.14
C LEU A 127 -14.30 5.92 -4.66
N ASP A 128 -13.22 6.55 -5.13
CA ASP A 128 -12.93 6.71 -6.56
C ASP A 128 -12.26 5.47 -7.18
N ASN A 129 -11.50 4.69 -6.40
CA ASN A 129 -10.63 3.65 -6.94
C ASN A 129 -11.05 2.21 -6.57
N TYR A 130 -11.85 2.02 -5.52
CA TYR A 130 -12.27 0.68 -5.10
C TYR A 130 -13.66 0.35 -5.67
N ALA A 131 -13.80 -0.82 -6.28
CA ALA A 131 -15.01 -1.22 -7.01
C ALA A 131 -16.31 -1.13 -6.20
N ALA A 132 -16.24 -1.35 -4.88
CA ALA A 132 -17.39 -1.24 -3.96
C ALA A 132 -17.23 -0.03 -3.01
N GLY A 133 -16.61 1.05 -3.46
CA GLY A 133 -16.24 2.28 -2.76
C GLY A 133 -16.82 2.48 -1.37
N GLN A 134 -18.12 2.79 -1.27
CA GLN A 134 -18.77 3.07 0.01
C GLN A 134 -18.74 1.88 0.97
N SER A 135 -18.90 0.64 0.48
CA SER A 135 -18.85 -0.55 1.35
C SER A 135 -17.49 -0.73 2.02
N TRP A 136 -16.40 -0.38 1.34
CA TRP A 136 -15.05 -0.42 1.93
C TRP A 136 -14.84 0.68 2.97
N VAL A 137 -15.40 1.86 2.73
CA VAL A 137 -15.40 2.95 3.71
C VAL A 137 -16.17 2.55 4.96
N ASP A 138 -17.36 1.96 4.80
CA ASP A 138 -18.21 1.54 5.92
C ASP A 138 -17.52 0.47 6.77
N LEU A 139 -16.83 -0.50 6.14
CA LEU A 139 -16.09 -1.56 6.83
C LEU A 139 -14.86 -1.07 7.62
N THR A 140 -14.38 0.14 7.35
CA THR A 140 -13.25 0.76 8.07
C THR A 140 -13.66 2.01 8.84
N THR A 141 -14.96 2.21 9.02
CA THR A 141 -15.52 3.26 9.87
C THR A 141 -15.87 2.65 11.23
N TYR A 142 -15.23 3.16 12.28
CA TYR A 142 -15.35 2.66 13.65
C TYR A 142 -15.66 3.79 14.62
N LYS A 143 -16.15 3.43 15.81
CA LYS A 143 -16.34 4.37 16.90
C LYS A 143 -15.00 4.83 17.47
N ASP A 144 -14.86 6.14 17.62
CA ASP A 144 -13.77 6.72 18.40
C ASP A 144 -14.06 6.61 19.93
N PRO A 145 -13.13 7.00 20.83
CA PRO A 145 -13.36 6.93 22.28
C PRO A 145 -14.57 7.73 22.78
N THR A 146 -15.07 8.67 21.99
CA THR A 146 -16.23 9.50 22.31
C THR A 146 -17.55 8.96 21.73
N GLY A 147 -17.47 7.85 20.98
CA GLY A 147 -18.62 7.17 20.38
C GLY A 147 -19.01 7.68 18.99
N PHE A 148 -18.24 8.58 18.38
CA PHE A 148 -18.49 9.05 17.02
C PHE A 148 -17.83 8.17 15.98
N ASP A 149 -18.50 7.99 14.83
CA ASP A 149 -17.98 7.25 13.70
C ASP A 149 -16.88 8.05 12.99
N LYS A 150 -15.73 7.39 12.78
CA LYS A 150 -14.58 7.93 12.06
C LYS A 150 -14.03 6.90 11.10
N PHE A 151 -13.47 7.37 9.99
CA PHE A 151 -12.81 6.53 8.99
C PHE A 151 -11.35 6.30 9.40
N TYR A 152 -10.91 5.02 9.51
CA TYR A 152 -9.61 4.66 10.08
C TYR A 152 -8.69 3.87 9.16
N GLY A 153 -9.16 3.33 8.06
CA GLY A 153 -8.31 2.45 7.30
C GLY A 153 -8.70 2.24 5.85
N VAL A 154 -7.76 1.66 5.12
CA VAL A 154 -7.96 1.20 3.73
C VAL A 154 -7.66 -0.29 3.65
N PHE A 155 -8.34 -1.00 2.76
CA PHE A 155 -8.05 -2.41 2.53
C PHE A 155 -6.88 -2.58 1.56
N TYR A 156 -5.88 -3.32 2.00
CA TYR A 156 -4.78 -3.77 1.15
C TYR A 156 -5.08 -5.13 0.52
N ARG A 157 -5.63 -6.06 1.34
CA ARG A 157 -5.86 -7.45 0.96
C ARG A 157 -7.15 -7.96 1.57
N VAL A 158 -7.90 -8.72 0.78
CA VAL A 158 -9.13 -9.38 1.25
C VAL A 158 -9.01 -10.88 1.05
N ASN A 159 -9.22 -11.64 2.12
CA ASN A 159 -9.25 -13.09 2.09
C ASN A 159 -10.62 -13.59 2.59
N VAL A 160 -11.17 -14.57 1.90
CA VAL A 160 -12.34 -15.32 2.41
C VAL A 160 -11.84 -16.30 3.47
N LYS A 161 -12.10 -16.00 4.74
CA LYS A 161 -11.62 -16.80 5.87
C LYS A 161 -12.65 -17.76 6.43
N SER A 162 -13.93 -17.43 6.29
CA SER A 162 -15.02 -18.18 6.90
C SER A 162 -15.95 -18.72 5.83
N LEU A 163 -16.01 -20.05 5.74
CA LEU A 163 -16.95 -20.77 4.90
C LEU A 163 -17.93 -21.49 5.81
N VAL A 164 -19.20 -21.51 5.42
CA VAL A 164 -20.20 -22.35 6.07
C VAL A 164 -20.15 -23.71 5.38
N TRP A 165 -19.71 -24.73 6.11
CA TRP A 165 -19.75 -26.11 5.68
C TRP A 165 -21.04 -26.71 6.17
N TYR A 166 -21.79 -27.34 5.28
CA TYR A 166 -23.01 -28.05 5.63
C TYR A 166 -23.03 -29.42 4.96
N SER A 167 -23.68 -30.39 5.61
CA SER A 167 -23.96 -31.67 4.99
C SER A 167 -25.37 -31.63 4.41
N PRO A 168 -25.54 -31.78 3.08
CA PRO A 168 -26.86 -31.79 2.47
C PRO A 168 -27.83 -32.87 3.04
N ASP A 169 -27.27 -33.96 3.55
CA ASP A 169 -28.03 -35.07 4.12
C ASP A 169 -28.57 -34.77 5.53
N ASN A 170 -28.15 -33.67 6.16
CA ASN A 170 -28.51 -33.25 7.51
C ASN A 170 -29.37 -31.97 7.54
N PHE A 171 -29.74 -31.43 6.37
CA PHE A 171 -30.57 -30.23 6.22
C PHE A 171 -31.79 -30.50 5.35
#